data_2135a6fe9d00956956de44396ee950f9
#
_entry.id   2135a6fe9d00956956de44396ee950f9
#
_cell.length_a   1.000
_cell.length_b   1.000
_cell.length_c   1.000
_cell.angle_alpha   90.00
_cell.angle_beta   90.00
_cell.angle_gamma   90.00
#
_symmetry.space_group_name_H-M   'P 1'
#
loop_
_entity.id
_entity.type
_entity.pdbx_description
1 polymer ?
#
loop_
_entity_poly.entity_id
_entity_poly.type
_entity_poly.pdbx_seq_one_letter_code
_entity_poly.pdbx_strand_id
1 'polypeptide(L)'
;MLCAALLLASAATLFAAQDKLSSRPLDPVAAPNVPVLDQEKALKLSQSVINQSIGDFTLLDRKGKPVRLADYRGKPLLVSFIYTGCFEVCPTTTRSLLKAVTNTVAVLGTDRFNIVSIGFNQPFDMPSAMKAFATQNGIVF
;
A
#
# COMPACT_ATOMS: atom_id res chain seq x y z
N MET A 1 24.99 -9.96 -60.99
CA MET A 1 24.81 -10.96 -59.92
C MET A 1 25.85 -10.86 -58.80
N LEU A 2 26.24 -9.62 -58.41
CA LEU A 2 27.26 -9.42 -57.30
C LEU A 2 26.70 -8.73 -56.05
N CYS A 3 25.45 -8.32 -56.04
CA CYS A 3 24.87 -7.59 -54.86
C CYS A 3 24.20 -8.51 -53.82
N ALA A 4 23.90 -9.77 -54.13
CA ALA A 4 23.20 -10.66 -53.19
C ALA A 4 24.10 -11.36 -52.15
N ALA A 5 25.41 -11.40 -52.38
CA ALA A 5 26.35 -12.11 -51.50
C ALA A 5 26.81 -11.25 -50.30
N LEU A 6 26.71 -9.92 -50.34
CA LEU A 6 27.17 -9.03 -49.26
C LEU A 6 26.15 -8.87 -48.14
N LEU A 7 24.86 -9.14 -48.38
CA LEU A 7 23.81 -8.99 -47.34
C LEU A 7 23.70 -10.19 -46.41
N LEU A 8 24.22 -11.34 -46.77
CA LEU A 8 24.20 -12.57 -45.94
C LEU A 8 25.32 -12.60 -44.90
N ALA A 9 26.43 -11.92 -45.14
CA ALA A 9 27.55 -11.87 -44.19
C ALA A 9 27.31 -10.97 -42.95
N SER A 10 26.45 -9.96 -43.08
CA SER A 10 26.15 -9.03 -41.96
C SER A 10 25.14 -9.60 -40.96
N ALA A 11 24.28 -10.53 -41.34
CA ALA A 11 23.34 -11.15 -40.44
C ALA A 11 23.96 -12.19 -39.49
N ALA A 12 25.02 -12.86 -39.93
CA ALA A 12 25.70 -13.87 -39.13
C ALA A 12 26.52 -13.28 -37.97
N THR A 13 27.02 -12.05 -38.12
CA THR A 13 27.82 -11.37 -37.08
C THR A 13 26.93 -10.78 -35.95
N LEU A 14 25.70 -10.44 -36.27
CA LEU A 14 24.72 -9.96 -35.27
C LEU A 14 24.20 -11.12 -34.40
N PHE A 15 24.06 -12.32 -34.93
CA PHE A 15 23.59 -13.48 -34.18
C PHE A 15 24.68 -14.01 -33.21
N ALA A 16 25.95 -13.95 -33.57
CA ALA A 16 27.05 -14.37 -32.71
C ALA A 16 27.31 -13.41 -31.53
N ALA A 17 26.85 -12.14 -31.65
CA ALA A 17 26.95 -11.17 -30.54
C ALA A 17 25.87 -11.34 -29.47
N GLN A 18 24.72 -11.88 -29.82
CA GLN A 18 23.63 -12.14 -28.87
C GLN A 18 23.91 -13.36 -27.98
N ASP A 19 24.58 -14.35 -28.51
CA ASP A 19 24.92 -15.58 -27.76
C ASP A 19 25.96 -15.32 -26.62
N LYS A 20 26.86 -14.34 -26.81
CA LYS A 20 27.82 -13.94 -25.76
C LYS A 20 27.21 -13.13 -24.62
N LEU A 21 26.03 -12.50 -24.85
CA LEU A 21 25.34 -11.71 -23.79
C LEU A 21 24.47 -12.61 -22.89
N SER A 22 23.99 -13.73 -23.44
CA SER A 22 23.14 -14.68 -22.72
C SER A 22 23.91 -15.64 -21.81
N SER A 23 25.23 -15.79 -22.01
CA SER A 23 26.07 -16.72 -21.24
C SER A 23 26.87 -16.06 -20.12
N ARG A 24 26.63 -14.78 -19.81
CA ARG A 24 27.30 -14.15 -18.67
C ARG A 24 26.64 -14.68 -17.38
N PRO A 25 27.35 -15.42 -16.54
CA PRO A 25 26.82 -15.79 -15.23
C PRO A 25 26.49 -14.49 -14.50
N LEU A 26 25.22 -14.33 -14.12
CA LEU A 26 24.86 -13.29 -13.15
C LEU A 26 25.54 -13.70 -11.85
N ASP A 27 26.56 -12.95 -11.45
CA ASP A 27 27.10 -13.11 -10.10
C ASP A 27 25.91 -13.09 -9.14
N PRO A 28 25.79 -14.06 -8.23
CA PRO A 28 24.72 -14.05 -7.26
C PRO A 28 24.84 -12.74 -6.47
N VAL A 29 23.96 -11.79 -6.78
CA VAL A 29 23.80 -10.60 -5.93
C VAL A 29 23.50 -11.16 -4.57
N ALA A 30 24.45 -11.02 -3.64
CA ALA A 30 24.24 -11.42 -2.26
C ALA A 30 22.94 -10.78 -1.80
N ALA A 31 21.92 -11.62 -1.59
CA ALA A 31 20.63 -11.12 -1.16
C ALA A 31 20.88 -10.28 0.10
N PRO A 32 20.38 -9.04 0.16
CA PRO A 32 20.55 -8.25 1.36
C PRO A 32 20.09 -9.11 2.53
N ASN A 33 20.81 -9.06 3.63
CA ASN A 33 20.52 -9.85 4.83
C ASN A 33 19.20 -9.31 5.44
N VAL A 34 18.09 -9.60 4.75
CA VAL A 34 16.75 -9.21 5.19
C VAL A 34 16.43 -10.13 6.35
N PRO A 35 16.18 -9.57 7.54
CA PRO A 35 15.79 -10.39 8.68
C PRO A 35 14.58 -11.25 8.29
N VAL A 36 14.70 -12.57 8.40
CA VAL A 36 13.57 -13.47 8.16
C VAL A 36 12.50 -13.13 9.19
N LEU A 37 11.29 -12.79 8.69
CA LEU A 37 10.16 -12.52 9.56
C LEU A 37 9.82 -13.76 10.39
N ASP A 38 9.93 -13.62 11.68
CA ASP A 38 9.47 -14.64 12.63
C ASP A 38 7.94 -14.56 12.73
N GLN A 39 7.28 -15.40 11.94
CA GLN A 39 5.82 -15.39 11.82
C GLN A 39 5.12 -15.75 13.15
N GLU A 40 5.67 -16.66 13.92
CA GLU A 40 5.11 -17.05 15.21
C GLU A 40 5.18 -15.90 16.20
N LYS A 41 6.33 -15.25 16.29
CA LYS A 41 6.52 -14.07 17.12
C LYS A 41 5.62 -12.91 16.70
N ALA A 42 5.49 -12.67 15.40
CA ALA A 42 4.62 -11.63 14.86
C ALA A 42 3.14 -11.91 15.19
N LEU A 43 2.69 -13.16 15.02
CA LEU A 43 1.34 -13.57 15.39
C LEU A 43 1.09 -13.41 16.89
N LYS A 44 2.00 -13.90 17.74
CA LYS A 44 1.91 -13.76 19.19
C LYS A 44 1.84 -12.29 19.62
N LEU A 45 2.64 -11.44 19.01
CA LEU A 45 2.60 -9.99 19.27
C LEU A 45 1.25 -9.39 18.86
N SER A 46 0.73 -9.72 17.67
CA SER A 46 -0.56 -9.21 17.20
C SER A 46 -1.72 -9.65 18.10
N GLN A 47 -1.69 -10.86 18.62
CA GLN A 47 -2.71 -11.36 19.52
C GLN A 47 -2.62 -10.76 20.93
N SER A 48 -1.42 -10.38 21.37
CA SER A 48 -1.21 -9.80 22.70
C SER A 48 -1.85 -8.44 22.91
N VAL A 49 -2.20 -7.72 21.84
CA VAL A 49 -2.85 -6.40 21.91
C VAL A 49 -4.38 -6.47 22.01
N ILE A 50 -4.95 -7.66 21.85
CA ILE A 50 -6.40 -7.86 22.00
C ILE A 50 -6.80 -7.55 23.45
N ASN A 51 -7.88 -6.78 23.62
CA ASN A 51 -8.37 -6.27 24.90
C ASN A 51 -7.43 -5.26 25.61
N GLN A 52 -6.41 -4.77 24.93
CA GLN A 52 -5.59 -3.70 25.46
C GLN A 52 -6.22 -2.33 25.17
N SER A 53 -6.02 -1.39 26.07
CA SER A 53 -6.44 -0.01 25.83
C SER A 53 -5.51 0.66 24.81
N ILE A 54 -6.11 1.27 23.79
CA ILE A 54 -5.36 2.11 22.85
C ILE A 54 -4.98 3.41 23.54
N GLY A 55 -3.70 3.79 23.44
CA GLY A 55 -3.19 5.07 23.89
C GLY A 55 -3.88 6.26 23.20
N ASP A 56 -3.79 7.41 23.81
CA ASP A 56 -4.31 8.64 23.23
C ASP A 56 -3.27 9.27 22.30
N PHE A 57 -3.43 9.03 21.01
CA PHE A 57 -2.56 9.56 19.97
C PHE A 57 -3.21 10.77 19.31
N THR A 58 -2.38 11.78 19.00
CA THR A 58 -2.79 12.95 18.22
C THR A 58 -2.36 12.74 16.78
N LEU A 59 -3.31 12.87 15.87
CA LEU A 59 -3.14 12.75 14.42
C LEU A 59 -3.49 14.09 13.77
N LEU A 60 -3.20 14.23 12.47
CA LEU A 60 -3.67 15.37 11.69
C LEU A 60 -4.89 14.96 10.87
N ASP A 61 -5.93 15.78 10.89
CA ASP A 61 -7.08 15.59 10.00
C ASP A 61 -6.74 16.01 8.55
N ARG A 62 -7.68 15.83 7.63
CA ARG A 62 -7.56 16.23 6.21
C ARG A 62 -7.30 17.72 5.98
N LYS A 63 -7.52 18.57 7.00
CA LYS A 63 -7.25 20.02 6.98
C LYS A 63 -5.96 20.38 7.69
N GLY A 64 -5.20 19.37 8.17
CA GLY A 64 -3.98 19.55 8.93
C GLY A 64 -4.21 19.99 10.40
N LYS A 65 -5.44 19.88 10.92
CA LYS A 65 -5.74 20.17 12.32
C LYS A 65 -5.49 18.97 13.21
N PRO A 66 -4.98 19.16 14.45
CA PRO A 66 -4.83 18.08 15.41
C PRO A 66 -6.19 17.47 15.78
N VAL A 67 -6.26 16.14 15.80
CA VAL A 67 -7.40 15.33 16.25
C VAL A 67 -6.88 14.22 17.14
N ARG A 68 -7.48 14.00 18.27
CA ARG A 68 -7.10 12.95 19.21
C ARG A 68 -7.92 11.68 18.96
N LEU A 69 -7.31 10.50 19.07
CA LEU A 69 -8.08 9.25 19.03
C LEU A 69 -9.11 9.16 20.14
N ALA A 70 -8.85 9.81 21.29
CA ALA A 70 -9.80 9.88 22.38
C ALA A 70 -11.12 10.59 22.01
N ASP A 71 -11.11 11.46 21.01
CA ASP A 71 -12.32 12.20 20.57
C ASP A 71 -13.35 11.26 19.92
N TYR A 72 -12.97 10.06 19.52
CA TYR A 72 -13.83 9.02 18.95
C TYR A 72 -14.40 8.04 19.99
N ARG A 73 -14.13 8.24 21.29
CA ARG A 73 -14.64 7.36 22.36
C ARG A 73 -16.17 7.43 22.45
N GLY A 74 -16.74 6.37 23.04
CA GLY A 74 -18.21 6.26 23.22
C GLY A 74 -18.95 5.54 22.11
N LYS A 75 -18.28 5.27 20.97
CA LYS A 75 -18.80 4.46 19.86
C LYS A 75 -17.72 3.52 19.36
N PRO A 76 -18.09 2.37 18.75
CA PRO A 76 -17.12 1.55 18.04
C PRO A 76 -16.34 2.39 17.02
N LEU A 77 -15.03 2.21 17.00
CA LEU A 77 -14.12 2.86 16.05
C LEU A 77 -13.50 1.80 15.15
N LEU A 78 -13.77 1.89 13.85
CA LEU A 78 -13.09 1.10 12.83
C LEU A 78 -11.88 1.89 12.31
N VAL A 79 -10.71 1.29 12.44
CA VAL A 79 -9.46 1.90 11.98
C VAL A 79 -8.94 1.16 10.76
N SER A 80 -8.64 1.89 9.69
CA SER A 80 -7.99 1.40 8.48
C SER A 80 -6.64 2.07 8.33
N PHE A 81 -5.60 1.29 8.05
CA PHE A 81 -4.27 1.82 7.77
C PHE A 81 -4.04 1.84 6.26
N ILE A 82 -3.54 2.98 5.77
CA ILE A 82 -3.33 3.23 4.35
C ILE A 82 -1.95 3.84 4.14
N TYR A 83 -1.28 3.51 3.03
CA TYR A 83 -0.26 4.39 2.49
C TYR A 83 -0.63 4.81 1.06
N THR A 84 -0.49 6.10 0.77
CA THR A 84 -1.02 6.70 -0.47
C THR A 84 -0.27 6.28 -1.73
N GLY A 85 0.95 5.77 -1.59
CA GLY A 85 1.73 5.17 -2.68
C GLY A 85 1.36 3.73 -3.04
N CYS A 86 0.35 3.15 -2.39
CA CYS A 86 -0.14 1.81 -2.73
C CYS A 86 -1.10 1.87 -3.92
N PHE A 87 -0.78 1.15 -5.00
CA PHE A 87 -1.57 1.22 -6.23
C PHE A 87 -2.67 0.16 -6.35
N GLU A 88 -2.66 -0.88 -5.55
CA GLU A 88 -3.55 -2.03 -5.71
C GLU A 88 -4.35 -2.34 -4.44
N VAL A 89 -3.70 -2.73 -3.37
CA VAL A 89 -4.36 -3.25 -2.16
C VAL A 89 -5.11 -2.14 -1.41
N CYS A 90 -4.48 -1.00 -1.14
CA CYS A 90 -5.10 0.08 -0.39
C CYS A 90 -6.32 0.70 -1.10
N PRO A 91 -6.29 0.99 -2.43
CA PRO A 91 -7.48 1.43 -3.15
C PRO A 91 -8.61 0.41 -3.12
N THR A 92 -8.30 -0.87 -3.33
CA THR A 92 -9.30 -1.95 -3.33
C THR A 92 -9.94 -2.10 -1.96
N THR A 93 -9.15 -2.13 -0.89
CA THR A 93 -9.63 -2.21 0.48
C THR A 93 -10.48 -0.98 0.83
N THR A 94 -10.05 0.21 0.44
CA THR A 94 -10.78 1.46 0.71
C THR A 94 -12.15 1.47 0.04
N ARG A 95 -12.24 1.07 -1.23
CA ARG A 95 -13.51 0.97 -1.95
C ARG A 95 -14.44 -0.10 -1.36
N SER A 96 -13.88 -1.24 -0.96
CA SER A 96 -14.64 -2.30 -0.28
C SER A 96 -15.17 -1.84 1.08
N LEU A 97 -14.35 -1.12 1.84
CA LEU A 97 -14.74 -0.53 3.10
C LEU A 97 -15.86 0.51 2.91
N LEU A 98 -15.72 1.41 1.93
CA LEU A 98 -16.76 2.40 1.61
C LEU A 98 -18.10 1.73 1.30
N LYS A 99 -18.10 0.68 0.49
CA LYS A 99 -19.31 -0.09 0.18
C LYS A 99 -19.91 -0.74 1.42
N ALA A 100 -19.08 -1.36 2.26
CA ALA A 100 -19.53 -1.98 3.50
C ALA A 100 -20.15 -0.95 4.46
N VAL A 101 -19.51 0.21 4.60
CA VAL A 101 -19.99 1.32 5.41
C VAL A 101 -21.35 1.84 4.90
N THR A 102 -21.47 2.08 3.60
CA THR A 102 -22.72 2.55 2.99
C THR A 102 -23.87 1.59 3.29
N ASN A 103 -23.65 0.29 3.14
CA ASN A 103 -24.65 -0.74 3.44
C ASN A 103 -24.98 -0.78 4.94
N THR A 104 -23.99 -0.67 5.81
CA THR A 104 -24.18 -0.69 7.26
C THR A 104 -24.94 0.53 7.75
N VAL A 105 -24.62 1.71 7.24
CA VAL A 105 -25.31 2.97 7.55
C VAL A 105 -26.78 2.91 7.14
N ALA A 106 -27.10 2.29 6.02
CA ALA A 106 -28.49 2.11 5.58
C ALA A 106 -29.32 1.29 6.56
N VAL A 107 -28.70 0.38 7.32
CA VAL A 107 -29.38 -0.49 8.30
C VAL A 107 -29.33 0.07 9.71
N LEU A 108 -28.17 0.53 10.15
CA LEU A 108 -27.92 0.94 11.54
C LEU A 108 -28.07 2.45 11.79
N GLY A 109 -28.04 3.26 10.73
CA GLY A 109 -27.97 4.72 10.83
C GLY A 109 -26.53 5.25 10.90
N THR A 110 -26.37 6.56 10.71
CA THR A 110 -25.07 7.24 10.55
C THR A 110 -24.28 7.42 11.84
N ASP A 111 -24.94 7.33 12.98
CA ASP A 111 -24.35 7.73 14.28
C ASP A 111 -23.98 6.55 15.21
N ARG A 112 -23.86 5.36 14.68
CA ARG A 112 -23.65 4.14 15.49
C ARG A 112 -22.19 3.74 15.65
N PHE A 113 -21.31 4.22 14.80
CA PHE A 113 -19.87 3.91 14.80
C PHE A 113 -19.08 5.03 14.13
N ASN A 114 -17.78 5.04 14.36
CA ASN A 114 -16.83 5.93 13.71
C ASN A 114 -15.88 5.15 12.81
N ILE A 115 -15.36 5.80 11.77
CA ILE A 115 -14.36 5.24 10.86
C ILE A 115 -13.25 6.25 10.69
N VAL A 116 -12.02 5.78 10.83
CA VAL A 116 -10.82 6.59 10.62
C VAL A 116 -9.86 5.81 9.72
N SER A 117 -9.42 6.45 8.65
CA SER A 117 -8.32 5.96 7.81
C SER A 117 -7.06 6.74 8.16
N ILE A 118 -6.00 6.03 8.54
CA ILE A 118 -4.73 6.60 9.01
C ILE A 118 -3.66 6.32 7.96
N GLY A 119 -3.04 7.38 7.44
CA GLY A 119 -1.83 7.29 6.64
C GLY A 119 -0.62 7.07 7.55
N PHE A 120 0.21 6.07 7.24
CA PHE A 120 1.32 5.70 8.11
C PHE A 120 2.70 5.83 7.45
N ASN A 121 2.76 6.14 6.16
CA ASN A 121 4.02 6.26 5.42
C ASN A 121 4.56 7.69 5.45
N GLN A 122 5.12 8.10 6.58
CA GLN A 122 5.75 9.41 6.74
C GLN A 122 7.04 9.51 5.88
N PRO A 123 7.32 10.66 5.25
CA PRO A 123 6.54 11.92 5.23
C PRO A 123 5.53 12.02 4.05
N PHE A 124 5.24 10.91 3.36
CA PHE A 124 4.47 10.92 2.10
C PHE A 124 2.96 11.01 2.31
N ASP A 125 2.43 10.41 3.38
CA ASP A 125 1.00 10.40 3.67
C ASP A 125 0.55 11.69 4.39
N MET A 126 0.94 12.83 3.84
CA MET A 126 0.51 14.14 4.32
C MET A 126 -1.02 14.32 4.16
N PRO A 127 -1.68 15.22 4.91
CA PRO A 127 -3.12 15.46 4.80
C PRO A 127 -3.62 15.71 3.37
N SER A 128 -2.84 16.40 2.54
CA SER A 128 -3.16 16.64 1.12
C SER A 128 -3.13 15.35 0.29
N ALA A 129 -2.14 14.48 0.50
CA ALA A 129 -2.03 13.19 -0.18
C ALA A 129 -3.17 12.25 0.24
N MET A 130 -3.49 12.19 1.53
CA MET A 130 -4.61 11.42 2.06
C MET A 130 -5.95 11.92 1.51
N LYS A 131 -6.13 13.24 1.38
CA LYS A 131 -7.32 13.82 0.75
C LYS A 131 -7.44 13.42 -0.72
N ALA A 132 -6.35 13.50 -1.48
CA ALA A 132 -6.32 13.12 -2.88
C ALA A 132 -6.66 11.62 -3.04
N PHE A 133 -6.03 10.76 -2.25
CA PHE A 133 -6.30 9.32 -2.21
C PHE A 133 -7.77 9.02 -1.92
N ALA A 134 -8.36 9.67 -0.92
CA ALA A 134 -9.75 9.51 -0.56
C ALA A 134 -10.69 9.87 -1.73
N THR A 135 -10.47 11.03 -2.36
CA THR A 135 -11.26 11.48 -3.52
C THR A 135 -11.15 10.50 -4.69
N GLN A 136 -9.95 10.02 -5.01
CA GLN A 136 -9.72 9.03 -6.08
C GLN A 136 -10.45 7.70 -5.82
N ASN A 137 -10.73 7.37 -4.56
CA ASN A 137 -11.42 6.15 -4.17
C ASN A 137 -12.90 6.35 -3.84
N GLY A 138 -13.48 7.48 -4.25
CA GLY A 138 -14.92 7.74 -4.17
C GLY A 138 -15.40 8.29 -2.82
N ILE A 139 -14.49 8.70 -1.94
CA ILE A 139 -14.86 9.35 -0.67
C ILE A 139 -15.00 10.83 -0.94
N VAL A 140 -16.23 11.34 -0.83
CA VAL A 140 -16.58 12.75 -0.98
C VAL A 140 -16.77 13.35 0.42
N PHE A 141 -16.27 14.59 0.61
CA PHE A 141 -16.31 15.29 1.88
C PHE A 141 -17.23 16.50 1.83
#